data_cbb57e6c5908ca39ec11c46f06871373
#
_entry.id   cbb57e6c5908ca39ec11c46f06871373
#
_cell.length_a   1.000
_cell.length_b   1.000
_cell.length_c   1.000
_cell.angle_alpha   90.00
_cell.angle_beta   90.00
_cell.angle_gamma   90.00
#
_symmetry.space_group_name_H-M   'P 1'
#
loop_
_entity.id
_entity.type
_entity.pdbx_description
1 polymer ?
#
loop_
_entity_poly.entity_id
_entity_poly.type
_entity_poly.pdbx_seq_one_letter_code
_entity_poly.pdbx_strand_id
1 'polypeptide(L)'
;MNEACNVTTALSAFSSISLEEMSTIRLMNRTDTKYIVSLSALMDVLQRASNCYRVQEVQGERNIAYHTTYLDTPDYAMYLAHQNGRVIREKIRVRTYVSSGLTFLEVKKKIFSGCLLYTSPSPRDAHESR
;
A
#
# COMPACT_ATOMS: atom_id res chain seq x y z
N MET A 1 -23.21 1.90 12.48
CA MET A 1 -21.86 1.42 12.85
C MET A 1 -20.91 1.75 11.72
N ASN A 2 -19.79 2.36 12.02
CA ASN A 2 -18.86 2.83 11.00
C ASN A 2 -18.14 1.61 10.37
N GLU A 3 -18.13 1.51 9.04
CA GLU A 3 -17.52 0.38 8.31
C GLU A 3 -16.05 0.16 8.67
N ALA A 4 -15.32 1.23 8.96
CA ALA A 4 -13.93 1.17 9.41
C ALA A 4 -13.79 0.44 10.76
N CYS A 5 -14.76 0.55 11.65
CA CYS A 5 -14.76 -0.13 12.95
C CYS A 5 -14.87 -1.66 12.78
N ASN A 6 -15.66 -2.11 11.81
CA ASN A 6 -15.84 -3.54 11.55
C ASN A 6 -14.54 -4.19 11.01
N VAL A 7 -13.83 -3.53 10.10
CA VAL A 7 -12.57 -4.04 9.57
C VAL A 7 -11.48 -4.08 10.65
N THR A 8 -11.37 -3.04 11.46
CA THR A 8 -10.40 -2.99 12.57
C THR A 8 -10.65 -4.13 13.58
N THR A 9 -11.91 -4.39 13.91
CA THR A 9 -12.29 -5.50 14.81
C THR A 9 -11.94 -6.86 14.19
N ALA A 10 -12.18 -7.06 12.89
CA ALA A 10 -11.81 -8.30 12.20
C ALA A 10 -10.29 -8.51 12.17
N LEU A 11 -9.51 -7.45 11.98
CA LEU A 11 -8.06 -7.52 11.98
C LEU A 11 -7.46 -7.83 13.36
N SER A 12 -8.20 -7.57 14.45
CA SER A 12 -7.74 -7.89 15.81
C SER A 12 -7.63 -9.40 16.06
N ALA A 13 -8.35 -10.22 15.31
CA ALA A 13 -8.30 -11.69 15.39
C ALA A 13 -7.02 -12.32 14.80
N PHE A 14 -6.27 -11.55 14.02
CA PHE A 14 -5.03 -12.03 13.40
C PHE A 14 -3.84 -11.94 14.36
N SER A 15 -2.90 -12.86 14.23
CA SER A 15 -1.57 -12.68 14.79
C SER A 15 -0.84 -11.55 14.05
N SER A 16 -0.13 -10.70 14.77
CA SER A 16 0.63 -9.61 14.16
C SER A 16 1.97 -10.06 13.58
N ILE A 17 2.46 -9.32 12.61
CA ILE A 17 3.82 -9.41 12.09
C ILE A 17 4.41 -8.01 12.04
N SER A 18 5.63 -7.82 12.56
CA SER A 18 6.33 -6.53 12.56
C SER A 18 7.00 -6.26 11.20
N LEU A 19 7.41 -5.01 10.99
CA LEU A 19 8.20 -4.64 9.81
C LEU A 19 9.57 -5.33 9.79
N GLU A 20 10.19 -5.54 10.93
CA GLU A 20 11.46 -6.26 11.05
C GLU A 20 11.32 -7.72 10.63
N GLU A 21 10.30 -8.41 11.14
CA GLU A 21 10.01 -9.78 10.74
C GLU A 21 9.71 -9.88 9.23
N MET A 22 8.98 -8.90 8.66
CA MET A 22 8.70 -8.86 7.23
C MET A 22 9.94 -8.62 6.37
N SER A 23 10.93 -7.89 6.86
CA SER A 23 12.16 -7.62 6.11
C SER A 23 12.97 -8.88 5.81
N THR A 24 12.79 -9.93 6.61
CA THR A 24 13.42 -11.23 6.39
C THR A 24 12.77 -12.05 5.27
N ILE A 25 11.55 -11.68 4.88
CA ILE A 25 10.78 -12.38 3.84
C ILE A 25 11.11 -11.78 2.48
N ARG A 26 11.84 -12.53 1.65
CA ARG A 26 12.12 -12.15 0.27
C ARG A 26 10.91 -12.41 -0.62
N LEU A 27 10.24 -11.35 -1.03
CA LEU A 27 9.18 -11.40 -2.05
C LEU A 27 9.82 -11.32 -3.44
N MET A 28 10.33 -12.43 -3.96
CA MET A 28 11.10 -12.45 -5.22
C MET A 28 10.21 -12.26 -6.46
N ASN A 29 9.10 -12.97 -6.55
CA ASN A 29 8.12 -12.85 -7.63
C ASN A 29 6.72 -12.93 -7.06
N ARG A 30 5.88 -11.94 -7.37
CA ARG A 30 4.49 -11.95 -6.96
C ARG A 30 3.59 -11.47 -8.09
N THR A 31 2.41 -12.05 -8.15
CA THR A 31 1.31 -11.58 -8.99
C THR A 31 0.24 -11.00 -8.08
N ASP A 32 -0.11 -9.74 -8.32
CA ASP A 32 -1.17 -9.07 -7.57
C ASP A 32 -2.47 -9.14 -8.38
N THR A 33 -3.50 -9.75 -7.82
CA THR A 33 -4.84 -9.76 -8.38
C THR A 33 -5.76 -8.91 -7.52
N LYS A 34 -6.57 -8.06 -8.15
CA LYS A 34 -7.48 -7.16 -7.46
C LYS A 34 -8.92 -7.57 -7.69
N TYR A 35 -9.69 -7.60 -6.62
CA TYR A 35 -11.11 -7.93 -6.64
C TYR A 35 -11.93 -6.78 -6.06
N ILE A 36 -13.10 -6.55 -6.63
CA ILE A 36 -14.12 -5.68 -6.04
C ILE A 36 -15.12 -6.57 -5.34
N VAL A 37 -15.29 -6.38 -4.04
CA VAL A 37 -16.16 -7.21 -3.20
C VAL A 37 -17.03 -6.35 -2.30
N SER A 38 -18.14 -6.91 -1.83
CA SER A 38 -18.95 -6.28 -0.78
C SER A 38 -18.23 -6.32 0.57
N LEU A 39 -18.60 -5.44 1.49
CA LEU A 39 -18.06 -5.44 2.85
C LEU A 39 -18.31 -6.78 3.56
N SER A 40 -19.50 -7.36 3.40
CA SER A 40 -19.82 -8.67 3.99
C SER A 40 -18.89 -9.78 3.47
N ALA A 41 -18.61 -9.82 2.18
CA ALA A 41 -17.69 -10.79 1.60
C ALA A 41 -16.24 -10.57 2.12
N LEU A 42 -15.82 -9.32 2.29
CA LEU A 42 -14.52 -9.01 2.90
C LEU A 42 -14.44 -9.53 4.33
N MET A 43 -15.49 -9.33 5.14
CA MET A 43 -15.54 -9.81 6.53
C MET A 43 -15.45 -11.33 6.62
N ASP A 44 -16.15 -12.07 5.75
CA ASP A 44 -16.06 -13.53 5.66
C ASP A 44 -14.65 -14.01 5.29
N VAL A 45 -14.00 -13.34 4.35
CA VAL A 45 -12.62 -13.64 3.95
C VAL A 45 -11.66 -13.40 5.13
N LEU A 46 -11.77 -12.26 5.82
CA LEU A 46 -10.91 -11.95 6.96
C LEU A 46 -11.11 -12.97 8.11
N GLN A 47 -12.34 -13.37 8.40
CA GLN A 47 -12.59 -14.38 9.41
C GLN A 47 -11.93 -15.72 9.09
N ARG A 48 -12.03 -16.18 7.84
CA ARG A 48 -11.40 -17.44 7.40
C ARG A 48 -9.88 -17.35 7.36
N ALA A 49 -9.35 -16.19 6.97
CA ALA A 49 -7.91 -15.97 6.83
C ALA A 49 -7.18 -15.84 8.19
N SER A 50 -7.88 -15.46 9.26
CA SER A 50 -7.26 -15.16 10.56
C SER A 50 -6.44 -16.30 11.15
N ASN A 51 -6.79 -17.55 10.83
CA ASN A 51 -6.07 -18.74 11.30
C ASN A 51 -4.83 -19.10 10.46
N CYS A 52 -4.73 -18.58 9.24
CA CYS A 52 -3.70 -18.95 8.27
C CYS A 52 -2.73 -17.81 7.93
N TYR A 53 -3.13 -16.57 8.21
CA TYR A 53 -2.37 -15.38 7.84
C TYR A 53 -2.08 -14.53 9.07
N ARG A 54 -1.02 -13.74 8.96
CA ARG A 54 -0.66 -12.72 9.95
C ARG A 54 -0.93 -11.34 9.35
N VAL A 55 -1.28 -10.37 10.18
CA VAL A 55 -1.49 -8.99 9.77
C VAL A 55 -0.29 -8.13 10.14
N GLN A 56 0.12 -7.28 9.22
CA GLN A 56 1.16 -6.30 9.49
C GLN A 56 0.67 -5.29 10.53
N GLU A 57 1.47 -5.10 11.58
CA GLU A 57 1.23 -4.09 12.60
C GLU A 57 2.39 -3.10 12.64
N VAL A 58 2.07 -1.82 12.55
CA VAL A 58 3.03 -0.71 12.60
C VAL A 58 2.56 0.28 13.66
N GLN A 59 3.37 0.50 14.70
CA GLN A 59 3.04 1.39 15.81
C GLN A 59 1.68 1.10 16.47
N GLY A 60 1.33 -0.19 16.59
CA GLY A 60 0.06 -0.64 17.15
C GLY A 60 -1.14 -0.56 16.20
N GLU A 61 -0.95 -0.10 14.98
CA GLU A 61 -2.01 0.00 13.97
C GLU A 61 -1.92 -1.12 12.94
N ARG A 62 -3.07 -1.71 12.62
CA ARG A 62 -3.24 -2.79 11.63
C ARG A 62 -4.03 -2.36 10.40
N ASN A 63 -4.79 -1.28 10.53
CA ASN A 63 -5.54 -0.64 9.44
C ASN A 63 -4.99 0.77 9.23
N ILE A 64 -3.91 0.84 8.45
CA ILE A 64 -3.12 2.05 8.29
C ILE A 64 -3.75 2.94 7.22
N ALA A 65 -4.17 4.15 7.63
CA ALA A 65 -4.67 5.17 6.71
C ALA A 65 -3.52 5.94 6.06
N TYR A 66 -3.65 6.24 4.77
CA TYR A 66 -2.72 7.09 4.05
C TYR A 66 -3.42 7.92 2.98
N HIS A 67 -2.85 9.08 2.69
CA HIS A 67 -3.21 9.90 1.53
C HIS A 67 -2.22 9.68 0.41
N THR A 68 -2.73 9.55 -0.81
CA THR A 68 -1.89 9.41 -2.00
C THR A 68 -2.27 10.45 -3.03
N THR A 69 -1.30 11.25 -3.44
CA THR A 69 -1.42 12.19 -4.55
C THR A 69 -0.58 11.67 -5.71
N TYR A 70 -1.19 11.41 -6.85
CA TYR A 70 -0.49 11.06 -8.08
C TYR A 70 -0.04 12.32 -8.81
N LEU A 71 1.21 12.31 -9.26
CA LEU A 71 1.78 13.35 -10.11
C LEU A 71 1.77 12.86 -11.55
N ASP A 72 1.44 13.75 -12.47
CA ASP A 72 1.40 13.46 -13.90
C ASP A 72 1.80 14.69 -14.70
N THR A 73 1.96 14.52 -16.00
CA THR A 73 2.14 15.62 -16.94
C THR A 73 0.81 16.37 -17.16
N PRO A 74 0.82 17.61 -17.66
CA PRO A 74 -0.41 18.36 -17.91
C PRO A 74 -1.38 17.68 -18.86
N ASP A 75 -0.90 16.82 -19.74
CA ASP A 75 -1.68 16.01 -20.70
C ASP A 75 -1.98 14.59 -20.21
N TYR A 76 -1.74 14.31 -18.91
CA TYR A 76 -1.99 13.01 -18.28
C TYR A 76 -1.28 11.83 -18.95
N ALA A 77 -0.06 12.02 -19.42
CA ALA A 77 0.67 11.02 -20.19
C ALA A 77 0.88 9.70 -19.42
N MET A 78 1.16 9.77 -18.11
CA MET A 78 1.35 8.56 -17.28
C MET A 78 0.03 7.82 -17.05
N TYR A 79 -1.05 8.56 -16.79
CA TYR A 79 -2.38 7.99 -16.64
C TYR A 79 -2.82 7.28 -17.93
N LEU A 80 -2.67 7.94 -19.09
CA LEU A 80 -3.03 7.39 -20.38
C LEU A 80 -2.18 6.17 -20.74
N ALA A 81 -0.89 6.17 -20.46
CA ALA A 81 -0.03 5.02 -20.64
C ALA A 81 -0.49 3.81 -19.83
N HIS A 82 -0.97 4.04 -18.61
CA HIS A 82 -1.53 2.98 -17.77
C HIS A 82 -2.87 2.49 -18.31
N GLN A 83 -3.77 3.41 -18.65
CA GLN A 83 -5.12 3.11 -19.17
C GLN A 83 -5.05 2.31 -20.48
N ASN A 84 -4.13 2.67 -21.37
CA ASN A 84 -3.90 2.01 -22.64
C ASN A 84 -3.07 0.72 -22.54
N GLY A 85 -2.73 0.28 -21.34
CA GLY A 85 -2.03 -0.98 -21.11
C GLY A 85 -0.59 -1.03 -21.64
N ARG A 86 0.08 0.11 -21.79
CA ARG A 86 1.46 0.14 -22.27
C ARG A 86 2.36 -0.67 -21.32
N VAL A 87 3.26 -1.46 -21.91
CA VAL A 87 4.14 -2.34 -21.13
C VAL A 87 5.13 -1.53 -20.30
N ILE A 88 5.77 -0.54 -20.92
CA ILE A 88 6.67 0.38 -20.22
C ILE A 88 5.84 1.59 -19.78
N ARG A 89 5.72 1.77 -18.46
CA ARG A 89 4.96 2.87 -17.89
C ARG A 89 5.44 3.21 -16.49
N GLU A 90 5.24 4.44 -16.10
CA GLU A 90 5.63 4.97 -14.81
C GLU A 90 4.43 5.52 -14.05
N LYS A 91 4.52 5.53 -12.73
CA LYS A 91 3.62 6.24 -11.83
C LYS A 91 4.46 6.96 -10.80
N ILE A 92 4.21 8.23 -10.62
CA ILE A 92 4.84 9.04 -9.58
C ILE A 92 3.76 9.42 -8.59
N ARG A 93 4.02 9.22 -7.31
CA ARG A 93 3.08 9.57 -6.26
C ARG A 93 3.77 10.08 -5.01
N VAL A 94 3.08 10.95 -4.30
CA VAL A 94 3.43 11.35 -2.94
C VAL A 94 2.44 10.65 -2.00
N ARG A 95 2.95 9.93 -1.02
CA ARG A 95 2.13 9.22 -0.04
C ARG A 95 2.47 9.69 1.36
N THR A 96 1.43 10.10 2.10
CA THR A 96 1.53 10.50 3.50
C THR A 96 0.77 9.50 4.37
N TYR A 97 1.44 8.92 5.35
CA TYR A 97 0.83 8.07 6.35
C TYR A 97 0.21 8.94 7.45
N VAL A 98 -1.10 8.79 7.67
CA VAL A 98 -1.88 9.71 8.52
C VAL A 98 -1.42 9.67 9.97
N SER A 99 -1.15 8.48 10.51
CA SER A 99 -0.79 8.30 11.92
C SER A 99 0.61 8.83 12.28
N SER A 100 1.58 8.65 11.38
CA SER A 100 2.97 9.07 11.62
C SER A 100 3.32 10.41 10.99
N GLY A 101 2.51 10.92 10.06
CA GLY A 101 2.81 12.12 9.27
C GLY A 101 3.95 11.93 8.26
N LEU A 102 4.53 10.74 8.17
CA LEU A 102 5.63 10.46 7.25
C LEU A 102 5.16 10.55 5.80
N THR A 103 5.93 11.25 4.99
CA THR A 103 5.62 11.48 3.57
C THR A 103 6.74 10.96 2.70
N PHE A 104 6.38 10.17 1.70
CA PHE A 104 7.30 9.55 0.76
C PHE A 104 6.96 9.94 -0.67
N LEU A 105 8.00 10.22 -1.46
CA LEU A 105 7.92 10.26 -2.91
C LEU A 105 8.24 8.87 -3.44
N GLU A 106 7.33 8.30 -4.21
CA GLU A 106 7.48 6.96 -4.76
C GLU A 106 7.36 6.99 -6.28
N VAL A 107 8.33 6.39 -6.95
CA VAL A 107 8.31 6.17 -8.41
C VAL A 107 8.21 4.68 -8.68
N LYS A 108 7.11 4.26 -9.31
CA LYS A 108 6.90 2.89 -9.75
C LYS A 108 7.02 2.82 -11.26
N LYS A 109 7.99 2.06 -11.73
CA LYS A 109 8.23 1.82 -13.14
C LYS A 109 7.94 0.36 -13.48
N LYS A 110 7.07 0.12 -14.46
CA LYS A 110 6.87 -1.19 -15.07
C LYS A 110 7.75 -1.30 -16.30
N ILE A 111 8.48 -2.42 -16.40
CA ILE A 111 9.31 -2.79 -17.53
C ILE A 111 8.92 -4.19 -18.01
N PHE A 112 9.48 -4.66 -19.11
CA PHE A 112 9.18 -5.99 -19.66
C PHE A 112 9.42 -7.13 -18.66
N SER A 113 10.46 -7.03 -17.84
CA SER A 113 10.88 -8.06 -16.89
C SER A 113 10.29 -7.91 -15.48
N GLY A 114 9.45 -6.90 -15.22
CA GLY A 114 8.86 -6.71 -13.89
C GLY A 114 8.50 -5.27 -13.54
N CYS A 115 8.47 -4.99 -12.24
CA CYS A 115 8.23 -3.65 -11.70
C CYS A 115 9.40 -3.23 -10.80
N LEU A 116 9.82 -1.99 -10.95
CA LEU A 116 10.78 -1.32 -10.06
C LEU A 116 10.02 -0.30 -9.23
N LEU A 117 10.32 -0.25 -7.94
CA LEU A 117 9.76 0.75 -7.02
C LEU A 117 10.92 1.47 -6.33
N TYR A 118 10.97 2.78 -6.51
CA TYR A 118 11.88 3.67 -5.81
C TYR A 118 11.10 4.48 -4.80
N THR A 119 11.57 4.52 -3.56
CA THR A 119 10.97 5.29 -2.48
C THR A 119 12.02 6.20 -1.88
N SER A 120 11.69 7.46 -1.71
CA SER A 120 12.53 8.47 -1.07
C SER A 120 11.69 9.28 -0.08
N PRO A 121 12.24 9.64 1.09
CA PRO A 121 11.58 10.59 1.99
C PRO A 121 11.29 11.90 1.25
N SER A 122 10.15 12.52 1.55
CA SER A 122 9.84 13.83 0.98
C SER A 122 10.78 14.90 1.55
N PRO A 123 11.18 15.90 0.75
CA PRO A 123 11.97 17.03 1.26
C PRO A 123 11.34 17.77 2.44
N ARG A 124 10.01 17.66 2.63
CA ARG A 124 9.33 18.23 3.80
C ARG A 124 9.74 17.56 5.10
N ASP A 125 10.00 16.24 5.08
CA ASP A 125 10.39 15.49 6.29
C ASP A 125 11.86 15.72 6.65
N ALA A 126 12.70 16.11 5.70
CA ALA A 126 14.10 16.44 5.94
C ALA A 126 14.29 17.75 6.76
N HIS A 127 13.26 18.59 6.83
CA HIS A 127 13.29 19.85 7.60
C HIS A 127 12.85 19.70 9.06
N GLU A 128 12.13 18.64 9.42
CA GLU A 128 11.64 18.42 10.80
C GLU A 128 12.61 17.63 11.68
N SER A 129 13.70 17.11 11.15
CA SER A 129 14.72 16.36 11.91
C SER A 129 15.95 17.18 12.26
N ARG A 130 15.77 18.49 12.52
CA ARG A 130 16.81 19.35 13.12
C ARG A 130 16.39 19.88 14.48
#